data_a62946a071b37aa22ca89682dfaedda4
#
_entry.id   a62946a071b37aa22ca89682dfaedda4
#
_cell.length_a   1.000
_cell.length_b   1.000
_cell.length_c   1.000
_cell.angle_alpha   90.00
_cell.angle_beta   90.00
_cell.angle_gamma   90.00
#
_symmetry.space_group_name_H-M   'P 1'
#
loop_
_entity.id
_entity.type
_entity.pdbx_description
1 polymer ?
#
loop_
_entity_poly.entity_id
_entity_poly.type
_entity_poly.pdbx_seq_one_letter_code
_entity_poly.pdbx_strand_id
1 'polypeptide(L)'
;MPELPEIEVLKRSLNRNIKLTKINKIKINNPNLRYKVPLSLNNTLKGQIIKNVSRISKYLIFNIKNEKKLLIHLGMSGTIHIIKKNKQNNTNGSFYNSRNLPKKHNHIVIDLNKNFKLIYNDPRRFGYIKLLNNNFINEKPFNRLGPEPFKSNFNFFYIKKYI
;
A
#
# COMPACT_ATOMS: atom_id res chain seq x y z
N MET A 1 -1.29 0.08 -15.75
CA MET A 1 -0.54 0.58 -14.56
C MET A 1 -1.52 1.33 -13.70
N PRO A 2 -1.62 1.03 -12.40
CA PRO A 2 -2.52 1.78 -11.53
C PRO A 2 -2.15 3.28 -11.51
N GLU A 3 -3.11 4.12 -11.87
CA GLU A 3 -2.97 5.57 -11.88
C GLU A 3 -3.52 6.17 -10.57
N LEU A 4 -3.50 7.49 -10.44
CA LEU A 4 -3.90 8.17 -9.20
C LEU A 4 -5.34 7.85 -8.78
N PRO A 5 -6.36 7.82 -9.67
CA PRO A 5 -7.74 7.49 -9.29
C PRO A 5 -7.87 6.09 -8.70
N GLU A 6 -7.21 5.09 -9.30
CA GLU A 6 -7.26 3.70 -8.82
C GLU A 6 -6.59 3.57 -7.46
N ILE A 7 -5.47 4.27 -7.23
CA ILE A 7 -4.80 4.26 -5.93
C ILE A 7 -5.67 4.97 -4.88
N GLU A 8 -6.37 6.03 -5.25
CA GLU A 8 -7.30 6.72 -4.33
C GLU A 8 -8.47 5.81 -3.92
N VAL A 9 -9.08 5.09 -4.87
CA VAL A 9 -10.15 4.13 -4.58
C VAL A 9 -9.64 2.99 -3.70
N LEU A 10 -8.46 2.45 -4.01
CA LEU A 10 -7.83 1.41 -3.20
C LEU A 10 -7.56 1.90 -1.77
N LYS A 11 -7.02 3.12 -1.60
CA LYS A 11 -6.82 3.75 -0.29
C LYS A 11 -8.13 3.82 0.52
N ARG A 12 -9.24 4.26 -0.11
CA ARG A 12 -10.54 4.32 0.54
C ARG A 12 -11.04 2.94 0.95
N SER A 13 -10.90 1.95 0.08
CA SER A 13 -11.25 0.55 0.38
C SER A 13 -10.42 -0.01 1.54
N LEU A 14 -9.10 0.23 1.54
CA LEU A 14 -8.22 -0.19 2.63
C LEU A 14 -8.65 0.45 3.95
N ASN A 15 -8.90 1.76 4.00
CA ASN A 15 -9.34 2.42 5.22
C ASN A 15 -10.67 1.86 5.75
N ARG A 16 -11.63 1.56 4.87
CA ARG A 16 -12.92 0.98 5.27
C ARG A 16 -12.76 -0.39 5.94
N ASN A 17 -11.82 -1.21 5.46
CA ASN A 17 -11.71 -2.60 5.87
C ASN A 17 -10.67 -2.86 6.96
N ILE A 18 -9.52 -2.15 6.92
CA ILE A 18 -8.38 -2.50 7.78
C ILE A 18 -7.92 -1.37 8.73
N LYS A 19 -8.61 -0.22 8.74
CA LYS A 19 -8.34 0.82 9.73
C LYS A 19 -8.53 0.27 11.14
N LEU A 20 -7.59 0.60 12.04
CA LEU A 20 -7.56 0.14 13.43
C LEU A 20 -7.48 -1.38 13.60
N THR A 21 -6.95 -2.09 12.60
CA THR A 21 -6.64 -3.51 12.74
C THR A 21 -5.20 -3.73 13.21
N LYS A 22 -5.00 -4.81 13.98
CA LYS A 22 -3.69 -5.25 14.48
C LYS A 22 -3.04 -6.19 13.48
N ILE A 23 -1.76 -5.99 13.21
CA ILE A 23 -0.93 -6.89 12.40
C ILE A 23 -0.53 -8.08 13.27
N ASN A 24 -1.02 -9.26 12.95
CA ASN A 24 -0.69 -10.49 13.68
C ASN A 24 0.61 -11.11 13.15
N LYS A 25 0.77 -11.14 11.82
CA LYS A 25 1.94 -11.74 11.18
C LYS A 25 2.12 -11.18 9.77
N ILE A 26 3.37 -11.03 9.33
CA ILE A 26 3.72 -10.72 7.94
C ILE A 26 4.56 -11.89 7.41
N LYS A 27 4.09 -12.51 6.33
CA LYS A 27 4.83 -13.54 5.60
C LYS A 27 5.35 -12.94 4.30
N ILE A 28 6.66 -13.00 4.11
CA ILE A 28 7.34 -12.62 2.87
C ILE A 28 7.61 -13.90 2.10
N ASN A 29 6.85 -14.16 1.03
CA ASN A 29 7.04 -15.33 0.18
C ASN A 29 8.18 -15.11 -0.83
N ASN A 30 8.32 -13.86 -1.32
CA ASN A 30 9.40 -13.47 -2.21
C ASN A 30 9.84 -12.04 -1.88
N PRO A 31 11.08 -11.86 -1.40
CA PRO A 31 11.60 -10.52 -1.09
C PRO A 31 12.08 -9.75 -2.32
N ASN A 32 12.23 -10.40 -3.48
CA ASN A 32 12.84 -9.82 -4.67
C ASN A 32 11.79 -9.09 -5.53
N LEU A 33 11.33 -7.94 -5.06
CA LEU A 33 10.59 -6.95 -5.84
C LEU A 33 11.56 -5.97 -6.52
N ARG A 34 11.06 -4.85 -7.07
CA ARG A 34 11.91 -3.80 -7.65
C ARG A 34 13.04 -3.37 -6.71
N TYR A 35 12.75 -3.29 -5.42
CA TYR A 35 13.72 -3.19 -4.34
C TYR A 35 13.48 -4.34 -3.37
N LYS A 36 14.55 -4.88 -2.80
CA LYS A 36 14.46 -6.00 -1.86
C LYS A 36 13.61 -5.61 -0.65
N VAL A 37 12.61 -6.43 -0.36
CA VAL A 37 11.74 -6.23 0.81
C VAL A 37 12.54 -6.46 2.08
N PRO A 38 12.47 -5.57 3.09
CA PRO A 38 13.17 -5.77 4.36
C PRO A 38 12.71 -7.06 5.05
N LEU A 39 13.61 -7.99 5.31
CA LEU A 39 13.28 -9.25 6.01
C LEU A 39 12.84 -9.00 7.46
N SER A 40 13.27 -7.88 8.05
CA SER A 40 12.84 -7.42 9.38
C SER A 40 11.38 -6.95 9.44
N LEU A 41 10.68 -6.85 8.30
CA LEU A 41 9.35 -6.27 8.23
C LEU A 41 8.35 -6.90 9.22
N ASN A 42 8.38 -8.23 9.34
CA ASN A 42 7.54 -8.93 10.32
C ASN A 42 7.89 -8.52 11.76
N ASN A 43 9.18 -8.55 12.13
CA ASN A 43 9.60 -8.23 13.50
C ASN A 43 9.30 -6.77 13.85
N THR A 44 9.40 -5.87 12.86
CA THR A 44 9.15 -4.44 13.04
C THR A 44 7.67 -4.11 13.21
N LEU A 45 6.77 -4.83 12.52
CA LEU A 45 5.36 -4.46 12.44
C LEU A 45 4.40 -5.45 13.12
N LYS A 46 4.86 -6.66 13.50
CA LYS A 46 4.04 -7.62 14.26
C LYS A 46 3.56 -6.99 15.56
N GLY A 47 2.28 -7.17 15.86
CA GLY A 47 1.64 -6.61 17.06
C GLY A 47 1.21 -5.15 16.93
N GLN A 48 1.66 -4.44 15.90
CA GLN A 48 1.34 -3.04 15.68
C GLN A 48 -0.05 -2.85 15.08
N ILE A 49 -0.62 -1.65 15.26
CA ILE A 49 -1.96 -1.30 14.75
C ILE A 49 -1.83 -0.36 13.55
N ILE A 50 -2.53 -0.66 12.48
CA ILE A 50 -2.69 0.22 11.32
C ILE A 50 -3.64 1.37 11.72
N LYS A 51 -3.11 2.58 11.92
CA LYS A 51 -3.90 3.76 12.25
C LYS A 51 -4.83 4.15 11.09
N ASN A 52 -4.28 4.24 9.90
CA ASN A 52 -4.99 4.49 8.64
C ASN A 52 -4.05 4.25 7.45
N VAL A 53 -4.60 4.37 6.24
CA VAL A 53 -3.83 4.38 4.99
C VAL A 53 -4.01 5.74 4.34
N SER A 54 -2.91 6.43 4.07
CA SER A 54 -2.85 7.67 3.30
C SER A 54 -2.25 7.43 1.91
N ARG A 55 -2.31 8.45 1.05
CA ARG A 55 -1.75 8.43 -0.29
C ARG A 55 -0.97 9.72 -0.54
N ILE A 56 0.17 9.58 -1.19
CA ILE A 56 0.91 10.69 -1.79
C ILE A 56 1.20 10.26 -3.23
N SER A 57 0.70 10.98 -4.23
CA SER A 57 0.76 10.57 -5.64
C SER A 57 0.28 9.11 -5.82
N LYS A 58 1.08 8.23 -6.38
CA LYS A 58 0.79 6.79 -6.59
C LYS A 58 1.33 5.90 -5.45
N TYR A 59 1.68 6.46 -4.31
CA TYR A 59 2.23 5.76 -3.15
C TYR A 59 1.18 5.59 -2.06
N LEU A 60 0.93 4.36 -1.63
CA LEU A 60 0.14 4.04 -0.45
C LEU A 60 1.03 4.04 0.79
N ILE A 61 0.61 4.73 1.83
CA ILE A 61 1.35 4.83 3.08
C ILE A 61 0.46 4.32 4.21
N PHE A 62 0.81 3.16 4.76
CA PHE A 62 0.17 2.60 5.94
C PHE A 62 0.78 3.26 7.16
N ASN A 63 0.01 4.10 7.82
CA ASN A 63 0.41 4.77 9.04
C ASN A 63 0.15 3.84 10.23
N ILE A 64 1.20 3.56 10.99
CA ILE A 64 1.18 2.66 12.14
C ILE A 64 1.10 3.47 13.44
N LYS A 65 0.46 2.96 14.49
CA LYS A 65 0.28 3.70 15.76
C LYS A 65 1.60 4.10 16.43
N ASN A 66 2.68 3.36 16.23
CA ASN A 66 4.01 3.65 16.78
C ASN A 66 4.85 4.58 15.89
N GLU A 67 4.21 5.45 15.10
CA GLU A 67 4.79 6.43 14.16
C GLU A 67 5.55 5.81 12.97
N LYS A 68 5.67 4.49 12.91
CA LYS A 68 6.24 3.80 11.73
C LYS A 68 5.30 3.92 10.54
N LYS A 69 5.87 3.94 9.36
CA LYS A 69 5.14 4.01 8.10
C LYS A 69 5.63 2.92 7.15
N LEU A 70 4.66 2.21 6.54
CA LEU A 70 4.93 1.22 5.52
C LEU A 70 4.46 1.77 4.17
N LEU A 71 5.41 1.97 3.26
CA LEU A 71 5.15 2.35 1.88
C LEU A 71 4.87 1.12 1.04
N ILE A 72 3.82 1.19 0.21
CA ILE A 72 3.55 0.23 -0.86
C ILE A 72 3.35 1.01 -2.16
N HIS A 73 4.15 0.67 -3.17
CA HIS A 73 3.98 1.13 -4.55
C HIS A 73 3.66 -0.06 -5.45
N LEU A 74 2.58 0.04 -6.22
CA LEU A 74 2.07 -1.10 -6.99
C LEU A 74 2.85 -1.38 -8.28
N GLY A 75 3.68 -0.45 -8.74
CA GLY A 75 4.35 -0.58 -10.02
C GLY A 75 3.36 -0.63 -11.18
N MET A 76 3.52 -1.59 -12.07
CA MET A 76 2.68 -1.75 -13.26
C MET A 76 1.60 -2.82 -13.12
N SER A 77 1.85 -3.87 -12.33
CA SER A 77 0.97 -5.05 -12.23
C SER A 77 0.64 -5.42 -10.77
N GLY A 78 1.14 -4.66 -9.81
CA GLY A 78 0.88 -4.91 -8.40
C GLY A 78 -0.58 -4.66 -8.04
N THR A 79 -1.11 -5.53 -7.20
CA THR A 79 -2.47 -5.45 -6.66
C THR A 79 -2.48 -5.76 -5.17
N ILE A 80 -3.44 -5.20 -4.45
CA ILE A 80 -3.66 -5.51 -3.04
C ILE A 80 -5.05 -6.10 -2.88
N HIS A 81 -5.14 -7.28 -2.27
CA HIS A 81 -6.37 -7.99 -2.02
C HIS A 81 -6.64 -8.10 -0.53
N ILE A 82 -7.89 -7.84 -0.14
CA ILE A 82 -8.37 -8.03 1.23
C ILE A 82 -9.29 -9.24 1.24
N ILE A 83 -8.92 -10.25 2.02
CA ILE A 83 -9.69 -11.47 2.20
C ILE A 83 -10.19 -11.52 3.64
N LYS A 84 -11.48 -11.77 3.84
CA LYS A 84 -12.06 -12.05 5.14
C LYS A 84 -12.29 -13.56 5.29
N LYS A 85 -11.68 -14.19 6.29
CA LYS A 85 -11.64 -15.66 6.43
C LYS A 85 -13.02 -16.33 6.64
N ASN A 86 -14.05 -15.61 7.08
CA ASN A 86 -15.33 -16.22 7.49
C ASN A 86 -16.53 -15.92 6.58
N LYS A 87 -16.31 -15.45 5.36
CA LYS A 87 -17.38 -15.30 4.35
C LYS A 87 -16.97 -16.01 3.09
N GLN A 88 -17.85 -16.87 2.56
CA GLN A 88 -17.73 -17.48 1.24
C GLN A 88 -17.67 -16.45 0.09
N ASN A 89 -17.97 -15.19 0.38
CA ASN A 89 -17.82 -14.07 -0.53
C ASN A 89 -16.55 -13.30 -0.20
N ASN A 90 -15.48 -13.54 -0.93
CA ASN A 90 -14.28 -12.72 -0.94
C ASN A 90 -14.67 -11.31 -1.40
N THR A 91 -14.73 -10.36 -0.48
CA THR A 91 -14.79 -8.95 -0.84
C THR A 91 -13.39 -8.58 -1.34
N ASN A 92 -13.18 -8.71 -2.64
CA ASN A 92 -11.97 -8.25 -3.28
C ASN A 92 -11.98 -6.71 -3.22
N GLY A 93 -11.19 -6.15 -2.33
CA GLY A 93 -10.90 -4.71 -2.33
C GLY A 93 -9.95 -4.32 -3.46
N SER A 94 -9.78 -5.18 -4.47
CA SER A 94 -9.02 -4.87 -5.65
C SER A 94 -9.95 -4.31 -6.72
N PHE A 95 -9.49 -3.30 -7.42
CA PHE A 95 -10.11 -2.76 -8.62
C PHE A 95 -10.24 -3.79 -9.74
N TYR A 96 -9.54 -4.91 -9.62
CA TYR A 96 -9.49 -5.98 -10.59
C TYR A 96 -10.38 -7.13 -10.13
N ASN A 97 -11.47 -7.38 -10.84
CA ASN A 97 -12.43 -8.47 -10.62
C ASN A 97 -11.85 -9.89 -10.79
N SER A 98 -10.56 -10.10 -10.59
CA SER A 98 -9.96 -11.42 -10.70
C SER A 98 -10.23 -12.22 -9.43
N ARG A 99 -11.27 -13.03 -9.46
CA ARG A 99 -11.61 -14.00 -8.40
C ARG A 99 -10.51 -15.05 -8.15
N ASN A 100 -9.62 -15.27 -9.11
CA ASN A 100 -8.56 -16.27 -9.06
C ASN A 100 -7.20 -15.63 -9.39
N LEU A 101 -6.52 -15.10 -8.36
CA LEU A 101 -5.13 -14.67 -8.50
C LEU A 101 -4.21 -15.88 -8.48
N PRO A 102 -3.24 -15.96 -9.42
CA PRO A 102 -2.19 -16.96 -9.33
C PRO A 102 -1.41 -16.81 -8.03
N LYS A 103 -1.53 -17.79 -7.13
CA LYS A 103 -0.88 -17.79 -5.80
C LYS A 103 0.63 -17.60 -5.87
N LYS A 104 1.28 -18.02 -6.98
CA LYS A 104 2.73 -17.88 -7.21
C LYS A 104 3.23 -16.42 -7.19
N HIS A 105 2.34 -15.44 -7.42
CA HIS A 105 2.68 -14.02 -7.40
C HIS A 105 2.30 -13.30 -6.09
N ASN A 106 1.85 -14.04 -5.07
CA ASN A 106 1.58 -13.51 -3.75
C ASN A 106 2.91 -13.33 -2.99
N HIS A 107 3.53 -12.16 -3.14
CA HIS A 107 4.85 -11.91 -2.58
C HIS A 107 4.81 -11.64 -1.08
N ILE A 108 3.78 -10.91 -0.62
CA ILE A 108 3.62 -10.57 0.80
C ILE A 108 2.20 -10.83 1.24
N VAL A 109 2.08 -11.44 2.42
CA VAL A 109 0.81 -11.72 3.07
C VAL A 109 0.85 -11.13 4.47
N ILE A 110 -0.10 -10.27 4.80
CA ILE A 110 -0.25 -9.66 6.12
C ILE A 110 -1.52 -10.21 6.74
N ASP A 111 -1.36 -11.02 7.78
CA ASP A 111 -2.47 -11.50 8.60
C ASP A 111 -2.84 -10.41 9.62
N LEU A 112 -4.10 -10.01 9.60
CA LEU A 112 -4.65 -8.99 10.50
C LEU A 112 -5.62 -9.66 11.48
N ASN A 113 -5.88 -8.99 12.60
CA ASN A 113 -6.96 -9.40 13.49
C ASN A 113 -8.33 -9.29 12.77
N LYS A 114 -9.43 -9.66 13.44
CA LYS A 114 -10.79 -9.68 12.87
C LYS A 114 -10.90 -10.55 11.61
N ASN A 115 -10.02 -11.56 11.48
CA ASN A 115 -10.01 -12.51 10.37
C ASN A 115 -9.75 -11.90 8.98
N PHE A 116 -9.10 -10.75 8.90
CA PHE A 116 -8.65 -10.18 7.64
C PHE A 116 -7.25 -10.66 7.24
N LYS A 117 -7.06 -10.82 5.96
CA LYS A 117 -5.76 -11.06 5.32
C LYS A 117 -5.59 -10.10 4.17
N LEU A 118 -4.47 -9.40 4.14
CA LEU A 118 -4.08 -8.53 3.04
C LEU A 118 -2.98 -9.23 2.25
N ILE A 119 -3.16 -9.33 0.93
CA ILE A 119 -2.22 -9.98 0.03
C ILE A 119 -1.72 -8.97 -0.99
N TYR A 120 -0.41 -8.82 -1.09
CA TYR A 120 0.24 -8.11 -2.18
C TYR A 120 0.65 -9.11 -3.26
N ASN A 121 0.05 -8.98 -4.44
CA ASN A 121 0.31 -9.81 -5.62
C ASN A 121 0.90 -8.93 -6.74
N ASP A 122 2.00 -9.34 -7.36
CA ASP A 122 2.64 -8.58 -8.44
C ASP A 122 3.41 -9.50 -9.41
N PRO A 123 2.77 -9.92 -10.51
CA PRO A 123 3.40 -10.82 -11.48
C PRO A 123 4.72 -10.31 -12.05
N ARG A 124 4.86 -9.01 -12.28
CA ARG A 124 6.04 -8.39 -12.88
C ARG A 124 7.10 -7.94 -11.88
N ARG A 125 6.76 -7.89 -10.59
CA ARG A 125 7.65 -7.45 -9.50
C ARG A 125 8.20 -6.02 -9.64
N PHE A 126 7.49 -5.15 -10.34
CA PHE A 126 7.86 -3.74 -10.53
C PHE A 126 7.40 -2.83 -9.40
N GLY A 127 6.53 -3.32 -8.55
CA GLY A 127 6.19 -2.64 -7.34
C GLY A 127 7.26 -2.81 -6.25
N TYR A 128 7.08 -2.15 -5.12
CA TYR A 128 7.99 -2.27 -4.01
C TYR A 128 7.34 -1.90 -2.68
N ILE A 129 7.97 -2.36 -1.61
CA ILE A 129 7.54 -2.14 -0.23
C ILE A 129 8.75 -1.69 0.59
N LYS A 130 8.60 -0.60 1.34
CA LYS A 130 9.65 -0.04 2.19
C LYS A 130 9.10 0.42 3.55
N LEU A 131 9.88 0.26 4.59
CA LEU A 131 9.69 1.04 5.82
C LEU A 131 10.23 2.44 5.58
N LEU A 132 9.43 3.45 5.93
CA LEU A 132 9.83 4.85 5.81
C LEU A 132 10.36 5.34 7.16
N ASN A 133 11.34 6.23 7.11
CA ASN A 133 11.78 7.02 8.25
C ASN A 133 10.84 8.22 8.51
N ASN A 134 11.07 8.96 9.57
CA ASN A 134 10.22 10.10 9.94
C ASN A 134 10.34 11.27 8.94
N ASN A 135 11.48 11.43 8.30
CA ASN A 135 11.78 12.52 7.36
C ASN A 135 11.54 12.16 5.89
N PHE A 136 10.86 11.05 5.61
CA PHE A 136 10.67 10.50 4.27
C PHE A 136 10.14 11.51 3.23
N ILE A 137 9.39 12.53 3.67
CA ILE A 137 8.86 13.59 2.78
C ILE A 137 9.99 14.37 2.10
N ASN A 138 11.11 14.54 2.78
CA ASN A 138 12.28 15.27 2.29
C ASN A 138 13.20 14.40 1.42
N GLU A 139 12.88 13.10 1.27
CA GLU A 139 13.66 12.15 0.50
C GLU A 139 13.01 11.83 -0.84
N LYS A 140 13.82 11.37 -1.80
CA LYS A 140 13.30 10.83 -3.07
C LYS A 140 12.42 9.60 -2.81
N PRO A 141 11.31 9.49 -3.51
CA PRO A 141 10.81 10.34 -4.60
C PRO A 141 9.95 11.53 -4.12
N PHE A 142 9.59 11.62 -2.83
CA PHE A 142 8.56 12.52 -2.32
C PHE A 142 8.91 14.00 -2.50
N ASN A 143 10.18 14.38 -2.27
CA ASN A 143 10.65 15.75 -2.41
C ASN A 143 10.69 16.28 -3.86
N ARG A 144 10.38 15.42 -4.83
CA ARG A 144 10.31 15.77 -6.27
C ARG A 144 8.88 15.71 -6.82
N LEU A 145 7.92 15.38 -5.96
CA LEU A 145 6.51 15.34 -6.38
C LEU A 145 5.93 16.76 -6.41
N GLY A 146 5.13 17.03 -7.43
CA GLY A 146 4.27 18.20 -7.46
C GLY A 146 3.16 18.14 -6.41
N PRO A 147 2.39 19.22 -6.25
CA PRO A 147 1.24 19.25 -5.36
C PRO A 147 0.17 18.25 -5.81
N GLU A 148 -0.61 17.78 -4.84
CA GLU A 148 -1.78 16.93 -5.14
C GLU A 148 -2.85 17.72 -5.92
N PRO A 149 -3.46 17.13 -6.96
CA PRO A 149 -4.33 17.84 -7.90
C PRO A 149 -5.53 18.54 -7.27
N PHE A 150 -6.02 18.06 -6.11
CA PHE A 150 -7.19 18.61 -5.44
C PHE A 150 -6.86 19.47 -4.21
N LYS A 151 -5.60 19.88 -4.07
CA LYS A 151 -5.18 20.77 -2.99
C LYS A 151 -5.04 22.21 -3.48
N SER A 152 -5.24 23.17 -2.60
CA SER A 152 -5.17 24.62 -2.90
C SER A 152 -3.83 25.06 -3.48
N ASN A 153 -2.75 24.35 -3.19
CA ASN A 153 -1.42 24.62 -3.75
C ASN A 153 -1.26 24.14 -5.20
N PHE A 154 -2.19 23.34 -5.76
CA PHE A 154 -2.30 23.06 -7.20
C PHE A 154 -3.22 24.11 -7.83
N ASN A 155 -2.67 25.26 -8.22
CA ASN A 155 -3.40 26.41 -8.71
C ASN A 155 -2.72 27.03 -9.93
N PHE A 156 -3.35 28.08 -10.47
CA PHE A 156 -2.84 28.79 -11.65
C PHE A 156 -1.38 29.26 -11.48
N PHE A 157 -1.01 29.81 -10.32
CA PHE A 157 0.36 30.28 -10.09
C PHE A 157 1.39 29.14 -10.08
N TYR A 158 1.01 27.96 -9.59
CA TYR A 158 1.85 26.77 -9.68
C TYR A 158 2.03 26.35 -11.15
N ILE A 159 0.95 26.25 -11.92
CA ILE A 159 0.99 25.80 -13.32
C ILE A 159 1.79 26.78 -14.17
N LYS A 160 1.62 28.09 -13.99
CA LYS A 160 2.32 29.15 -14.73
C LYS A 160 3.86 29.06 -14.64
N LYS A 161 4.41 28.40 -13.63
CA LYS A 161 5.86 28.20 -13.50
C LYS A 161 6.42 27.19 -14.50
N TYR A 162 5.58 26.40 -15.16
CA TYR A 162 5.96 25.30 -16.03
C TYR A 162 5.47 25.48 -17.48
N ILE A 163 4.77 26.56 -17.76
CA ILE A 163 4.37 27.03 -19.10
C ILE A 163 5.24 28.20 -19.47
#